data_709091601862706c25dabf9f3c1ff3b3
#
_entry.id   709091601862706c25dabf9f3c1ff3b3
#
_cell.length_a   1.000
_cell.length_b   1.000
_cell.length_c   1.000
_cell.angle_alpha   90.00
_cell.angle_beta   90.00
_cell.angle_gamma   90.00
#
_symmetry.space_group_name_H-M   'P 1'
#
loop_
_entity.id
_entity.type
_entity.pdbx_description
1 polymer ?
#
loop_
_entity_poly.entity_id
_entity_poly.type
_entity_poly.pdbx_seq_one_letter_code
_entity_poly.pdbx_strand_id
1 'polypeptide(L)'
;GEDARFVTVLTIHALAMRLVGASFAGRAEADEPDFGSLLTDAARLLRGDGLEKVEAEALRETLIQGFRWILVDEYQDVGPEEYALIAAVAGRSIDDPDQRISLFAVGDDDQNIYAFAGASVRHIRQFEQDYSAKPVFLTDNYRSSKNIINAANAVIEGSRERMKTGHGITVDQLRQKDPVGGIMESLDPVAQGRVQILGCPPGNDAQALAAVNEMIRLSKLIPDWSWRGAAIISRDWRKLSPVRDFAEALGIPVEMANENLPSLWRTREMQGFIGDLRARHGALVSVGDLTETLNAIPESRWTNRIGEGLGQLAREVDGKALPTPDVIEWFAEWSKDSWGEQRGLKLLTAHRAKGLEFDDVVIMDGGWERPSKNEDQDAPRRLFYVAMTRARRNLTVMSNDNHEYLPTVSPSVVTRHVVPDLATIPGPRRFFQSPEIKMVDLSFAGRQGDQHAVHTAVAEAQVGEPVRLSKVGDRWQIEDAQRRVLGRMSKAFAPPVGTEFVSGEIAAIINWRKEDADERFHHLMKRANWEVVVPELVFEEVKCAERVSRRDQNDQQRG
;
A
#
# COMPACT_ATOMS: atom_id res chain seq x y z
N GLY A 1 19.42 9.82 -20.60
CA GLY A 1 20.63 10.25 -21.30
C GLY A 1 21.78 9.24 -21.11
N GLU A 2 22.88 9.34 -21.84
CA GLU A 2 24.00 8.39 -21.73
C GLU A 2 24.59 8.28 -20.31
N ASP A 3 24.49 9.32 -19.52
CA ASP A 3 24.99 9.35 -18.12
C ASP A 3 24.13 8.55 -17.14
N ALA A 4 22.88 8.28 -17.45
CA ALA A 4 21.99 7.51 -16.57
C ALA A 4 22.46 6.06 -16.33
N ARG A 5 23.26 5.49 -17.24
CA ARG A 5 23.86 4.15 -17.10
C ARG A 5 24.86 4.02 -15.93
N PHE A 6 25.32 5.14 -15.38
CA PHE A 6 26.22 5.18 -14.22
C PHE A 6 25.49 5.42 -12.90
N VAL A 7 24.16 5.56 -12.94
CA VAL A 7 23.32 5.71 -11.75
C VAL A 7 22.78 4.34 -11.36
N THR A 8 23.04 3.95 -10.13
CA THR A 8 22.44 2.74 -9.53
C THR A 8 21.30 3.19 -8.62
N VAL A 9 20.08 2.79 -8.92
CA VAL A 9 18.90 3.06 -8.09
C VAL A 9 18.62 1.82 -7.28
N LEU A 10 18.63 1.96 -5.95
CA LEU A 10 18.38 0.88 -5.01
C LEU A 10 17.55 1.41 -3.85
N THR A 11 16.74 0.55 -3.24
CA THR A 11 16.25 0.84 -1.89
C THR A 11 17.40 0.67 -0.89
N ILE A 12 17.25 1.24 0.31
CA ILE A 12 18.28 1.12 1.37
C ILE A 12 18.49 -0.36 1.73
N HIS A 13 17.43 -1.16 1.72
CA HIS A 13 17.50 -2.60 1.99
C HIS A 13 18.20 -3.39 0.88
N ALA A 14 17.94 -3.06 -0.39
CA ALA A 14 18.64 -3.68 -1.51
C ALA A 14 20.14 -3.35 -1.49
N LEU A 15 20.49 -2.12 -1.12
CA LEU A 15 21.88 -1.74 -0.89
C LEU A 15 22.52 -2.56 0.24
N ALA A 16 21.83 -2.72 1.38
CA ALA A 16 22.31 -3.52 2.49
C ALA A 16 22.57 -4.97 2.09
N MET A 17 21.63 -5.60 1.37
CA MET A 17 21.81 -6.96 0.84
C MET A 17 23.04 -7.10 -0.04
N ARG A 18 23.21 -6.16 -0.97
CA ARG A 18 24.37 -6.15 -1.86
C ARG A 18 25.68 -6.05 -1.08
N LEU A 19 25.72 -5.23 -0.03
CA LEU A 19 26.89 -5.02 0.81
C LEU A 19 27.27 -6.29 1.62
N VAL A 20 26.29 -6.98 2.19
CA VAL A 20 26.56 -8.21 2.97
C VAL A 20 26.65 -9.47 2.10
N GLY A 21 26.54 -9.35 0.78
CA GLY A 21 26.57 -10.48 -0.13
C GLY A 21 25.35 -11.41 -0.02
N ALA A 22 24.27 -10.93 0.60
CA ALA A 22 23.01 -11.65 0.64
C ALA A 22 22.27 -11.52 -0.69
N SER A 23 21.54 -12.59 -1.08
CA SER A 23 20.75 -12.60 -2.30
C SER A 23 19.43 -13.33 -2.10
N PHE A 24 18.34 -12.79 -2.64
CA PHE A 24 17.06 -13.47 -2.70
C PHE A 24 17.06 -14.68 -3.64
N ALA A 25 17.95 -14.69 -4.62
CA ALA A 25 18.07 -15.78 -5.58
C ALA A 25 18.47 -17.10 -4.90
N GLY A 26 19.29 -17.03 -3.83
CA GLY A 26 19.74 -18.19 -3.06
C GLY A 26 18.85 -18.59 -1.90
N ARG A 27 17.76 -17.85 -1.63
CA ARG A 27 16.85 -18.15 -0.51
C ARG A 27 15.81 -19.20 -0.91
N ALA A 28 15.27 -19.89 0.10
CA ALA A 28 14.19 -20.83 -0.10
C ALA A 28 12.92 -20.12 -0.64
N GLU A 29 12.04 -20.90 -1.26
CA GLU A 29 10.73 -20.41 -1.69
C GLU A 29 9.97 -19.79 -0.52
N ALA A 30 9.27 -18.67 -0.80
CA ALA A 30 8.48 -17.92 0.17
C ALA A 30 9.25 -17.24 1.33
N ASP A 31 10.59 -17.21 1.31
CA ASP A 31 11.33 -16.41 2.29
C ASP A 31 11.07 -14.93 2.12
N GLU A 32 10.46 -14.33 3.12
CA GLU A 32 10.49 -12.88 3.32
C GLU A 32 11.74 -12.55 4.13
N PRO A 33 12.55 -11.57 3.73
CA PRO A 33 13.76 -11.24 4.47
C PRO A 33 13.41 -10.67 5.84
N ASP A 34 14.12 -11.10 6.88
CA ASP A 34 14.22 -10.35 8.12
C ASP A 34 15.12 -9.13 7.84
N PHE A 35 14.48 -7.98 7.65
CA PHE A 35 15.18 -6.73 7.32
C PHE A 35 15.83 -6.07 8.54
N GLY A 36 15.44 -6.44 9.77
CA GLY A 36 15.91 -5.77 10.98
C GLY A 36 17.41 -5.95 11.23
N SER A 37 17.94 -7.18 11.07
CA SER A 37 19.37 -7.46 11.23
C SER A 37 20.20 -7.00 10.04
N LEU A 38 19.66 -7.06 8.84
CA LEU A 38 20.35 -6.81 7.58
C LEU A 38 20.99 -5.42 7.50
N LEU A 39 20.24 -4.38 7.84
CA LEU A 39 20.72 -2.99 7.84
C LEU A 39 21.85 -2.79 8.84
N THR A 40 21.68 -3.37 10.03
CA THR A 40 22.69 -3.30 11.10
C THR A 40 23.97 -4.02 10.71
N ASP A 41 23.87 -5.20 10.09
CA ASP A 41 25.03 -5.99 9.65
C ASP A 41 25.79 -5.30 8.51
N ALA A 42 25.07 -4.72 7.54
CA ALA A 42 25.66 -3.91 6.48
C ALA A 42 26.39 -2.67 7.03
N ALA A 43 25.80 -1.98 8.00
CA ALA A 43 26.42 -0.82 8.62
C ALA A 43 27.67 -1.21 9.44
N ARG A 44 27.65 -2.35 10.15
CA ARG A 44 28.82 -2.88 10.88
C ARG A 44 29.96 -3.25 9.93
N LEU A 45 29.61 -3.93 8.84
CA LEU A 45 30.58 -4.32 7.79
C LEU A 45 31.31 -3.10 7.23
N LEU A 46 30.57 -2.04 6.88
CA LEU A 46 31.15 -0.80 6.35
C LEU A 46 31.99 -0.01 7.36
N ARG A 47 31.68 -0.12 8.66
CA ARG A 47 32.48 0.48 9.73
C ARG A 47 33.72 -0.33 10.07
N GLY A 48 33.77 -1.60 9.63
CA GLY A 48 34.84 -2.53 9.96
C GLY A 48 34.82 -2.92 11.43
N ASP A 49 33.63 -3.05 12.05
CA ASP A 49 33.51 -3.40 13.46
C ASP A 49 34.20 -4.75 13.73
N GLY A 50 35.25 -4.73 14.57
CA GLY A 50 36.07 -5.90 14.90
C GLY A 50 37.31 -6.11 14.02
N LEU A 51 37.60 -5.22 13.07
CA LEU A 51 38.78 -5.24 12.20
C LEU A 51 39.81 -4.19 12.64
N GLU A 52 41.07 -4.41 12.29
CA GLU A 52 42.10 -3.38 12.38
C GLU A 52 41.81 -2.26 11.36
N LYS A 53 42.20 -1.00 11.70
CA LYS A 53 41.84 0.19 10.91
C LYS A 53 42.16 0.06 9.40
N VAL A 54 43.32 -0.46 9.07
CA VAL A 54 43.76 -0.64 7.66
C VAL A 54 42.89 -1.67 6.93
N GLU A 55 42.52 -2.76 7.61
CA GLU A 55 41.65 -3.79 7.03
C GLU A 55 40.23 -3.27 6.85
N ALA A 56 39.73 -2.50 7.80
CA ALA A 56 38.43 -1.87 7.73
C ALA A 56 38.33 -0.86 6.56
N GLU A 57 39.35 -0.04 6.36
CA GLU A 57 39.44 0.92 5.24
C GLU A 57 39.49 0.20 3.89
N ALA A 58 40.32 -0.85 3.73
CA ALA A 58 40.40 -1.63 2.51
C ALA A 58 39.09 -2.36 2.16
N LEU A 59 38.42 -2.94 3.18
CA LEU A 59 37.12 -3.58 3.01
C LEU A 59 36.07 -2.58 2.55
N ARG A 60 35.97 -1.44 3.23
CA ARG A 60 35.03 -0.39 2.88
C ARG A 60 35.27 0.10 1.45
N GLU A 61 36.51 0.40 1.07
CA GLU A 61 36.85 0.84 -0.27
C GLU A 61 36.40 -0.17 -1.35
N THR A 62 36.57 -1.47 -1.08
CA THR A 62 36.11 -2.53 -1.96
C THR A 62 34.58 -2.56 -2.09
N LEU A 63 33.85 -2.42 -0.98
CA LEU A 63 32.39 -2.50 -0.94
C LEU A 63 31.68 -1.33 -1.61
N ILE A 64 32.25 -0.11 -1.50
CA ILE A 64 31.66 1.11 -2.05
C ILE A 64 32.42 1.62 -3.28
N GLN A 65 33.31 0.81 -3.85
CA GLN A 65 34.09 1.17 -5.04
C GLN A 65 33.17 1.65 -6.18
N GLY A 66 33.45 2.84 -6.68
CA GLY A 66 32.66 3.46 -7.76
C GLY A 66 31.57 4.41 -7.28
N PHE A 67 31.15 4.40 -6.01
CA PHE A 67 30.24 5.42 -5.49
C PHE A 67 30.99 6.73 -5.24
N ARG A 68 30.53 7.80 -5.88
CA ARG A 68 31.04 9.18 -5.66
C ARG A 68 30.00 10.10 -5.03
N TRP A 69 28.74 9.79 -5.26
CA TRP A 69 27.59 10.57 -4.83
C TRP A 69 26.53 9.63 -4.28
N ILE A 70 25.91 10.02 -3.21
CA ILE A 70 24.73 9.35 -2.64
C ILE A 70 23.60 10.35 -2.70
N LEU A 71 22.49 9.94 -3.32
CA LEU A 71 21.24 10.69 -3.31
C LEU A 71 20.22 9.85 -2.53
N VAL A 72 19.62 10.41 -1.50
CA VAL A 72 18.59 9.75 -0.69
C VAL A 72 17.30 10.55 -0.85
N ASP A 73 16.26 9.89 -1.34
CA ASP A 73 14.92 10.45 -1.44
C ASP A 73 14.09 10.07 -0.21
N GLU A 74 13.00 10.80 0.03
CA GLU A 74 12.08 10.58 1.19
C GLU A 74 12.82 10.48 2.54
N TYR A 75 13.86 11.32 2.74
CA TYR A 75 14.74 11.23 3.91
C TYR A 75 14.01 11.37 5.27
N GLN A 76 12.81 11.95 5.30
CA GLN A 76 11.97 12.02 6.50
C GLN A 76 11.46 10.66 6.98
N ASP A 77 11.47 9.64 6.12
CA ASP A 77 11.02 8.29 6.46
C ASP A 77 12.15 7.36 6.94
N VAL A 78 13.37 7.87 6.99
CA VAL A 78 14.55 7.14 7.45
C VAL A 78 14.43 6.82 8.95
N GLY A 79 14.51 5.54 9.30
CA GLY A 79 14.61 5.04 10.67
C GLY A 79 16.05 4.98 11.19
N PRO A 80 16.25 4.55 12.43
CA PRO A 80 17.58 4.51 13.05
C PRO A 80 18.57 3.60 12.32
N GLU A 81 18.12 2.45 11.84
CA GLU A 81 18.94 1.46 11.16
C GLU A 81 19.34 1.93 9.76
N GLU A 82 18.39 2.49 9.00
CA GLU A 82 18.65 3.11 7.70
C GLU A 82 19.60 4.30 7.84
N TYR A 83 19.39 5.15 8.85
CA TYR A 83 20.28 6.26 9.14
C TYR A 83 21.70 5.79 9.44
N ALA A 84 21.87 4.73 10.25
CA ALA A 84 23.16 4.16 10.56
C ALA A 84 23.88 3.62 9.33
N LEU A 85 23.16 2.99 8.41
CA LEU A 85 23.71 2.49 7.14
C LEU A 85 24.08 3.64 6.22
N ILE A 86 23.22 4.64 6.03
CA ILE A 86 23.52 5.84 5.21
C ILE A 86 24.78 6.54 5.75
N ALA A 87 24.87 6.73 7.07
CA ALA A 87 26.03 7.35 7.70
C ALA A 87 27.33 6.55 7.50
N ALA A 88 27.23 5.20 7.53
CA ALA A 88 28.37 4.33 7.27
C ALA A 88 28.81 4.39 5.79
N VAL A 89 27.88 4.37 4.85
CA VAL A 89 28.18 4.51 3.40
C VAL A 89 28.77 5.89 3.12
N ALA A 90 28.22 6.96 3.68
CA ALA A 90 28.75 8.32 3.51
C ALA A 90 30.12 8.53 4.17
N GLY A 91 30.52 7.64 5.08
CA GLY A 91 31.79 7.76 5.80
C GLY A 91 31.80 8.84 6.87
N ARG A 92 30.64 9.08 7.52
CA ARG A 92 30.50 10.15 8.54
C ARG A 92 31.50 10.03 9.69
N SER A 93 31.87 8.81 10.09
CA SER A 93 32.83 8.54 11.17
C SER A 93 34.31 8.58 10.71
N ILE A 94 34.60 8.84 9.45
CA ILE A 94 35.95 8.87 8.91
C ILE A 94 36.55 10.26 9.14
N ASP A 95 37.77 10.28 9.69
CA ASP A 95 38.47 11.53 10.01
C ASP A 95 38.87 12.29 8.74
N ASP A 96 39.33 11.59 7.72
CA ASP A 96 39.77 12.17 6.45
C ASP A 96 38.57 12.58 5.57
N PRO A 97 38.37 13.88 5.30
CA PRO A 97 37.26 14.36 4.49
C PRO A 97 37.31 13.84 3.03
N ASP A 98 38.48 13.57 2.50
CA ASP A 98 38.67 13.13 1.10
C ASP A 98 38.16 11.68 0.88
N GLN A 99 38.03 10.92 1.95
CA GLN A 99 37.46 9.56 1.95
C GLN A 99 35.95 9.53 2.15
N ARG A 100 35.31 10.67 2.36
CA ARG A 100 33.86 10.77 2.53
C ARG A 100 33.17 10.90 1.18
N ILE A 101 32.01 10.24 1.07
CA ILE A 101 31.16 10.35 -0.14
C ILE A 101 30.20 11.53 0.06
N SER A 102 30.04 12.34 -0.99
CA SER A 102 29.07 13.44 -0.98
C SER A 102 27.64 12.91 -0.86
N LEU A 103 26.88 13.40 0.12
CA LEU A 103 25.52 13.00 0.40
C LEU A 103 24.55 14.15 0.08
N PHE A 104 23.54 13.87 -0.73
CA PHE A 104 22.42 14.75 -1.03
C PHE A 104 21.13 14.08 -0.58
N ALA A 105 20.34 14.76 0.25
CA ALA A 105 19.09 14.23 0.77
C ALA A 105 17.92 15.12 0.34
N VAL A 106 16.83 14.50 -0.07
CA VAL A 106 15.53 15.14 -0.33
C VAL A 106 14.51 14.59 0.63
N GLY A 107 13.67 15.46 1.18
CA GLY A 107 12.62 15.03 2.10
C GLY A 107 11.72 16.18 2.52
N ASP A 108 10.60 15.82 3.12
CA ASP A 108 9.57 16.73 3.60
C ASP A 108 9.07 16.28 4.98
N ASP A 109 9.49 16.98 6.03
CA ASP A 109 9.11 16.64 7.42
C ASP A 109 7.59 16.76 7.65
N ASP A 110 6.88 17.58 6.87
CA ASP A 110 5.42 17.65 6.87
C ASP A 110 4.75 16.38 6.28
N GLN A 111 5.51 15.51 5.59
CA GLN A 111 5.05 14.24 5.03
C GLN A 111 5.57 13.01 5.79
N ASN A 112 6.19 13.17 6.96
CA ASN A 112 6.52 12.03 7.81
C ASN A 112 5.26 11.47 8.47
N ILE A 113 4.83 10.30 8.01
CA ILE A 113 3.62 9.59 8.49
C ILE A 113 3.90 8.15 8.90
N TYR A 114 5.17 7.70 8.91
CA TYR A 114 5.58 6.35 9.28
C TYR A 114 6.28 6.26 10.63
N ALA A 115 6.04 7.22 11.51
CA ALA A 115 6.63 7.23 12.85
C ALA A 115 6.29 5.96 13.66
N PHE A 116 5.11 5.36 13.44
CA PHE A 116 4.72 4.09 14.04
C PHE A 116 5.59 2.90 13.60
N ALA A 117 6.22 2.99 12.42
CA ALA A 117 7.14 1.98 11.86
C ALA A 117 8.62 2.28 12.18
N GLY A 118 8.90 3.29 13.00
CA GLY A 118 10.26 3.65 13.41
C GLY A 118 10.87 4.85 12.68
N ALA A 119 10.22 5.38 11.63
CA ALA A 119 10.67 6.60 10.97
C ALA A 119 10.71 7.79 11.94
N SER A 120 11.70 8.65 11.82
CA SER A 120 11.88 9.76 12.72
C SER A 120 12.25 11.06 12.00
N VAL A 121 11.42 12.08 12.18
CA VAL A 121 11.72 13.45 11.73
C VAL A 121 13.02 14.02 12.32
N ARG A 122 13.54 13.37 13.36
CA ARG A 122 14.80 13.78 13.99
C ARG A 122 15.95 13.75 12.98
N HIS A 123 16.03 12.71 12.15
CA HIS A 123 17.15 12.53 11.24
C HIS A 123 17.18 13.59 10.13
N ILE A 124 16.02 13.95 9.54
CA ILE A 124 15.98 15.04 8.55
C ILE A 124 16.29 16.40 9.18
N ARG A 125 15.83 16.64 10.41
CA ARG A 125 16.09 17.90 11.13
C ARG A 125 17.55 18.05 11.54
N GLN A 126 18.23 16.94 11.87
CA GLN A 126 19.65 16.94 12.25
C GLN A 126 20.60 16.90 11.05
N PHE A 127 20.10 16.71 9.83
CA PHE A 127 20.93 16.52 8.64
C PHE A 127 21.90 17.67 8.43
N GLU A 128 21.46 18.90 8.61
CA GLU A 128 22.31 20.10 8.50
C GLU A 128 23.50 20.04 9.45
N GLN A 129 23.29 19.66 10.71
CA GLN A 129 24.34 19.55 11.72
C GLN A 129 25.23 18.33 11.46
N ASP A 130 24.64 17.20 11.13
CA ASP A 130 25.32 15.93 10.98
C ASP A 130 26.27 15.90 9.78
N TYR A 131 25.92 16.62 8.71
CA TYR A 131 26.69 16.62 7.46
C TYR A 131 27.20 18.01 7.07
N SER A 132 27.06 19.03 7.91
CA SER A 132 27.37 20.44 7.60
C SER A 132 26.67 20.87 6.30
N ALA A 133 25.45 20.38 6.09
CA ALA A 133 24.70 20.56 4.85
C ALA A 133 24.05 21.95 4.80
N LYS A 134 23.84 22.45 3.59
CA LYS A 134 23.09 23.69 3.34
C LYS A 134 21.67 23.33 2.92
N PRO A 135 20.63 23.69 3.70
CA PRO A 135 19.26 23.43 3.32
C PRO A 135 18.82 24.35 2.17
N VAL A 136 18.04 23.80 1.25
CA VAL A 136 17.37 24.51 0.18
C VAL A 136 15.90 24.10 0.19
N PHE A 137 14.98 25.08 0.23
CA PHE A 137 13.55 24.81 0.26
C PHE A 137 12.96 24.85 -1.13
N LEU A 138 12.36 23.73 -1.56
CA LEU A 138 11.59 23.65 -2.79
C LEU A 138 10.14 24.03 -2.47
N THR A 139 9.69 25.19 -2.89
CA THR A 139 8.37 25.73 -2.57
C THR A 139 7.39 25.68 -3.74
N ASP A 140 7.87 25.44 -4.95
CA ASP A 140 7.04 25.42 -6.15
C ASP A 140 6.29 24.10 -6.30
N ASN A 141 4.97 24.15 -6.33
CA ASN A 141 4.08 23.01 -6.55
C ASN A 141 3.58 22.96 -7.99
N TYR A 142 3.85 21.83 -8.64
CA TYR A 142 3.46 21.57 -10.03
C TYR A 142 2.21 20.68 -10.15
N ARG A 143 1.67 20.16 -9.03
CA ARG A 143 0.61 19.17 -8.99
C ARG A 143 -0.77 19.78 -8.85
N SER A 144 -1.02 20.47 -7.76
CA SER A 144 -2.35 20.85 -7.29
C SER A 144 -2.78 22.24 -7.73
N SER A 145 -4.10 22.51 -7.77
CA SER A 145 -4.64 23.84 -7.93
C SER A 145 -4.32 24.73 -6.72
N LYS A 146 -4.36 26.07 -6.93
CA LYS A 146 -4.00 27.03 -5.88
C LYS A 146 -4.90 26.96 -4.65
N ASN A 147 -6.20 26.69 -4.83
CA ASN A 147 -7.12 26.53 -3.71
C ASN A 147 -6.76 25.33 -2.81
N ILE A 148 -6.35 24.21 -3.41
CA ILE A 148 -5.93 23.01 -2.66
C ILE A 148 -4.66 23.32 -1.87
N ILE A 149 -3.67 23.97 -2.49
CA ILE A 149 -2.42 24.34 -1.81
C ILE A 149 -2.69 25.29 -0.65
N ASN A 150 -3.50 26.32 -0.85
CA ASN A 150 -3.84 27.27 0.21
C ASN A 150 -4.52 26.59 1.40
N ALA A 151 -5.48 25.71 1.14
CA ALA A 151 -6.19 24.98 2.18
C ALA A 151 -5.27 24.00 2.92
N ALA A 152 -4.39 23.29 2.20
CA ALA A 152 -3.43 22.36 2.79
C ALA A 152 -2.37 23.11 3.65
N ASN A 153 -1.84 24.24 3.18
CA ASN A 153 -0.95 25.09 3.96
C ASN A 153 -1.61 25.54 5.26
N ALA A 154 -2.86 26.02 5.21
CA ALA A 154 -3.59 26.44 6.41
C ALA A 154 -3.75 25.32 7.45
N VAL A 155 -3.91 24.07 7.00
CA VAL A 155 -3.98 22.91 7.88
C VAL A 155 -2.62 22.62 8.53
N ILE A 156 -1.55 22.58 7.74
CA ILE A 156 -0.23 22.16 8.24
C ILE A 156 0.45 23.24 9.07
N GLU A 157 0.09 24.51 8.88
CA GLU A 157 0.60 25.64 9.71
C GLU A 157 0.29 25.46 11.19
N GLY A 158 -0.74 24.72 11.56
CA GLY A 158 -1.05 24.38 12.95
C GLY A 158 -0.11 23.35 13.59
N SER A 159 0.85 22.78 12.87
CA SER A 159 1.87 21.88 13.43
C SER A 159 2.91 22.66 14.25
N ARG A 160 3.32 22.09 15.39
CA ARG A 160 4.19 22.75 16.37
C ARG A 160 5.63 22.87 15.90
N GLU A 161 6.11 21.86 15.22
CA GLU A 161 7.48 21.77 14.76
C GLU A 161 7.52 21.50 13.26
N ARG A 162 8.06 22.45 12.50
CA ARG A 162 8.19 22.39 11.04
C ARG A 162 9.52 23.00 10.59
N MET A 163 10.21 22.30 9.68
CA MET A 163 11.41 22.87 9.03
C MET A 163 11.04 23.97 8.03
N LYS A 164 9.89 23.88 7.39
CA LYS A 164 9.39 24.84 6.39
C LYS A 164 8.63 26.04 6.98
N THR A 165 8.79 26.34 8.25
CA THR A 165 8.17 27.53 8.84
C THR A 165 8.63 28.79 8.08
N GLY A 166 7.66 29.56 7.54
CA GLY A 166 7.94 30.70 6.68
C GLY A 166 8.23 30.38 5.20
N HIS A 167 8.27 29.11 4.83
CA HIS A 167 8.47 28.65 3.44
C HIS A 167 7.23 27.87 2.96
N GLY A 168 6.06 28.54 2.89
CA GLY A 168 4.83 27.94 2.42
C GLY A 168 4.93 27.49 0.96
N ILE A 169 4.30 26.36 0.64
CA ILE A 169 4.23 25.88 -0.74
C ILE A 169 3.36 26.84 -1.57
N THR A 170 3.81 27.15 -2.78
CA THR A 170 3.13 28.01 -3.74
C THR A 170 2.96 27.29 -5.08
N VAL A 171 2.07 27.80 -5.93
CA VAL A 171 1.99 27.32 -7.32
C VAL A 171 3.19 27.82 -8.08
N ASP A 172 3.77 26.97 -8.93
CA ASP A 172 4.92 27.33 -9.76
C ASP A 172 4.65 28.56 -10.64
N GLN A 173 5.72 29.24 -11.04
CA GLN A 173 5.64 30.52 -11.73
C GLN A 173 4.90 30.47 -13.07
N LEU A 174 4.97 29.35 -13.81
CA LEU A 174 4.29 29.19 -15.09
C LEU A 174 2.78 29.10 -14.91
N ARG A 175 2.33 28.56 -13.79
CA ARG A 175 0.92 28.35 -13.44
C ARG A 175 0.32 29.47 -12.59
N GLN A 176 1.08 30.50 -12.23
CA GLN A 176 0.56 31.64 -11.43
C GLN A 176 -0.58 32.40 -12.12
N LYS A 177 -0.65 32.35 -13.45
CA LYS A 177 -1.71 32.98 -14.25
C LYS A 177 -2.96 32.11 -14.40
N ASP A 178 -2.89 30.84 -14.00
CA ASP A 178 -4.04 29.94 -14.04
C ASP A 178 -5.13 30.45 -13.07
N PRO A 179 -6.41 30.20 -13.37
CA PRO A 179 -7.47 30.43 -12.40
C PRO A 179 -7.18 29.76 -11.07
N VAL A 180 -7.56 30.40 -9.97
CA VAL A 180 -7.26 29.88 -8.60
C VAL A 180 -7.88 28.50 -8.38
N GLY A 181 -9.05 28.25 -8.97
CA GLY A 181 -9.73 26.95 -8.99
C GLY A 181 -9.30 26.01 -10.13
N GLY A 182 -8.30 26.40 -10.94
CA GLY A 182 -7.93 25.67 -12.14
C GLY A 182 -9.09 25.59 -13.14
N ILE A 183 -9.15 24.51 -13.93
CA ILE A 183 -10.24 24.30 -14.91
C ILE A 183 -11.62 24.16 -14.23
N MET A 184 -11.65 23.75 -12.97
CA MET A 184 -12.90 23.58 -12.23
C MET A 184 -13.57 24.89 -11.85
N GLU A 185 -12.88 26.03 -11.94
CA GLU A 185 -13.48 27.32 -11.71
C GLU A 185 -14.62 27.61 -12.70
N SER A 186 -14.47 27.16 -13.93
CA SER A 186 -15.49 27.30 -14.98
C SER A 186 -16.43 26.08 -15.09
N LEU A 187 -15.95 24.86 -14.78
CA LEU A 187 -16.73 23.63 -14.95
C LEU A 187 -17.67 23.34 -13.78
N ASP A 188 -17.28 23.69 -12.55
CA ASP A 188 -18.10 23.43 -11.37
C ASP A 188 -18.81 24.68 -10.87
N PRO A 189 -20.12 24.85 -11.15
CA PRO A 189 -20.87 26.03 -10.73
C PRO A 189 -21.05 26.09 -9.20
N VAL A 190 -20.79 24.99 -8.48
CA VAL A 190 -21.00 24.88 -7.03
C VAL A 190 -19.73 25.23 -6.27
N ALA A 191 -18.68 24.42 -6.46
CA ALA A 191 -17.42 24.61 -5.73
C ALA A 191 -16.47 25.59 -6.43
N GLN A 192 -16.55 25.74 -7.76
CA GLN A 192 -15.67 26.61 -8.54
C GLN A 192 -14.18 26.33 -8.31
N GLY A 193 -13.82 25.03 -8.18
CA GLY A 193 -12.46 24.60 -7.89
C GLY A 193 -11.95 24.93 -6.49
N ARG A 194 -12.83 25.40 -5.57
CA ARG A 194 -12.50 25.52 -4.14
C ARG A 194 -12.50 24.16 -3.46
N VAL A 195 -11.74 24.03 -2.40
CA VAL A 195 -11.83 22.85 -1.52
C VAL A 195 -13.22 22.81 -0.89
N GLN A 196 -13.91 21.69 -1.07
CA GLN A 196 -15.28 21.55 -0.60
C GLN A 196 -15.31 20.83 0.76
N ILE A 197 -15.89 21.46 1.79
CA ILE A 197 -16.30 20.78 3.02
C ILE A 197 -17.72 20.29 2.81
N LEU A 198 -17.93 18.98 2.73
CA LEU A 198 -19.23 18.38 2.47
C LEU A 198 -19.79 17.77 3.76
N GLY A 199 -20.70 18.52 4.40
CA GLY A 199 -21.45 18.06 5.55
C GLY A 199 -22.54 17.06 5.15
N CYS A 200 -22.72 16.01 5.93
CA CYS A 200 -23.78 15.03 5.76
C CYS A 200 -24.27 14.53 7.14
N PRO A 201 -25.44 13.89 7.22
CA PRO A 201 -25.93 13.31 8.47
C PRO A 201 -24.90 12.31 9.05
N PRO A 202 -24.85 12.15 10.39
CA PRO A 202 -23.95 11.21 11.03
C PRO A 202 -24.25 9.76 10.61
N GLY A 203 -23.20 8.97 10.48
CA GLY A 203 -23.28 7.57 10.11
C GLY A 203 -22.39 7.23 8.92
N ASN A 204 -21.78 6.05 8.94
CA ASN A 204 -20.84 5.62 7.90
C ASN A 204 -21.54 5.48 6.53
N ASP A 205 -22.79 5.03 6.50
CA ASP A 205 -23.54 4.81 5.28
C ASP A 205 -23.92 6.12 4.60
N ALA A 206 -24.43 7.09 5.36
CA ALA A 206 -24.76 8.41 4.84
C ALA A 206 -23.51 9.10 4.27
N GLN A 207 -22.40 9.02 4.98
CA GLN A 207 -21.14 9.58 4.53
C GLN A 207 -20.61 8.89 3.26
N ALA A 208 -20.65 7.55 3.24
CA ALA A 208 -20.20 6.76 2.10
C ALA A 208 -21.02 7.07 0.84
N LEU A 209 -22.37 7.10 0.97
CA LEU A 209 -23.23 7.42 -0.16
C LEU A 209 -23.05 8.88 -0.61
N ALA A 210 -22.87 9.82 0.32
CA ALA A 210 -22.57 11.21 -0.01
C ALA A 210 -21.26 11.35 -0.79
N ALA A 211 -20.21 10.61 -0.39
CA ALA A 211 -18.92 10.59 -1.07
C ALA A 211 -19.03 10.01 -2.50
N VAL A 212 -19.75 8.88 -2.65
CA VAL A 212 -19.99 8.27 -3.98
C VAL A 212 -20.81 9.22 -4.87
N ASN A 213 -21.87 9.84 -4.34
CA ASN A 213 -22.69 10.81 -5.08
C ASN A 213 -21.90 12.04 -5.50
N GLU A 214 -20.94 12.50 -4.69
CA GLU A 214 -20.04 13.58 -5.06
C GLU A 214 -19.14 13.19 -6.23
N MET A 215 -18.58 11.98 -6.23
CA MET A 215 -17.81 11.47 -7.36
C MET A 215 -18.67 11.35 -8.63
N ILE A 216 -19.92 10.89 -8.50
CA ILE A 216 -20.88 10.86 -9.63
C ILE A 216 -21.21 12.28 -10.11
N ARG A 217 -21.35 13.27 -9.20
CA ARG A 217 -21.54 14.67 -9.56
C ARG A 217 -20.38 15.20 -10.40
N LEU A 218 -19.15 14.97 -9.95
CA LEU A 218 -17.93 15.39 -10.65
C LEU A 218 -17.81 14.69 -12.01
N SER A 219 -18.14 13.41 -12.09
CA SER A 219 -18.07 12.66 -13.36
C SER A 219 -18.99 13.23 -14.46
N LYS A 220 -20.07 13.89 -14.08
CA LYS A 220 -21.00 14.54 -15.01
C LYS A 220 -20.55 15.95 -15.44
N LEU A 221 -19.69 16.58 -14.66
CA LEU A 221 -19.19 17.94 -14.94
C LEU A 221 -17.92 17.93 -15.78
N ILE A 222 -17.09 16.88 -15.64
CA ILE A 222 -15.77 16.83 -16.24
C ILE A 222 -15.85 16.10 -17.57
N PRO A 223 -15.55 16.77 -18.69
CA PRO A 223 -15.33 16.11 -19.96
C PRO A 223 -14.23 15.07 -19.84
N ASP A 224 -14.34 13.95 -20.54
CA ASP A 224 -13.35 12.86 -20.53
C ASP A 224 -13.06 12.28 -19.13
N TRP A 225 -14.09 12.24 -18.28
CA TRP A 225 -13.98 11.65 -16.95
C TRP A 225 -13.45 10.23 -17.00
N SER A 226 -12.52 9.92 -16.11
CA SER A 226 -12.04 8.56 -15.90
C SER A 226 -11.99 8.24 -14.39
N TRP A 227 -12.58 7.11 -14.01
CA TRP A 227 -12.49 6.61 -12.64
C TRP A 227 -11.05 6.32 -12.20
N ARG A 228 -10.12 6.14 -13.17
CA ARG A 228 -8.69 5.96 -12.89
C ARG A 228 -8.02 7.17 -12.24
N GLY A 229 -8.57 8.35 -12.45
CA GLY A 229 -8.07 9.60 -11.82
C GLY A 229 -8.71 9.92 -10.48
N ALA A 230 -9.63 9.09 -9.99
CA ALA A 230 -10.44 9.39 -8.80
C ALA A 230 -10.05 8.50 -7.61
N ALA A 231 -10.08 9.09 -6.40
CA ALA A 231 -9.82 8.36 -5.16
C ALA A 231 -10.72 8.80 -4.01
N ILE A 232 -11.13 7.86 -3.17
CA ILE A 232 -11.72 8.13 -1.86
C ILE A 232 -10.74 7.65 -0.79
N ILE A 233 -10.28 8.60 0.02
CA ILE A 233 -9.23 8.39 1.02
C ILE A 233 -9.86 8.42 2.42
N SER A 234 -9.48 7.47 3.27
CA SER A 234 -9.90 7.44 4.67
C SER A 234 -8.71 7.19 5.60
N ARG A 235 -8.88 7.50 6.86
CA ARG A 235 -7.94 7.06 7.89
C ARG A 235 -8.06 5.55 8.19
N ASP A 236 -9.27 4.99 8.12
CA ASP A 236 -9.59 3.62 8.54
C ASP A 236 -10.33 2.86 7.42
N TRP A 237 -9.90 1.65 7.15
CA TRP A 237 -10.51 0.73 6.17
C TRP A 237 -12.00 0.49 6.36
N ARG A 238 -12.46 0.45 7.62
CA ARG A 238 -13.87 0.20 7.95
C ARG A 238 -14.81 1.25 7.36
N LYS A 239 -14.33 2.45 7.09
CA LYS A 239 -15.11 3.50 6.44
C LYS A 239 -15.21 3.35 4.93
N LEU A 240 -14.30 2.62 4.32
CA LEU A 240 -14.27 2.38 2.87
C LEU A 240 -15.16 1.20 2.44
N SER A 241 -15.48 0.28 3.34
CA SER A 241 -16.35 -0.86 3.01
C SER A 241 -17.75 -0.43 2.54
N PRO A 242 -18.48 0.48 3.22
CA PRO A 242 -19.76 1.00 2.70
C PRO A 242 -19.60 1.78 1.39
N VAL A 243 -18.46 2.47 1.18
CA VAL A 243 -18.18 3.17 -0.09
C VAL A 243 -18.11 2.16 -1.24
N ARG A 244 -17.42 1.05 -1.03
CA ARG A 244 -17.34 -0.05 -2.02
C ARG A 244 -18.74 -0.58 -2.34
N ASP A 245 -19.53 -0.90 -1.30
CA ASP A 245 -20.89 -1.40 -1.45
C ASP A 245 -21.75 -0.50 -2.34
N PHE A 246 -21.81 0.79 -2.03
CA PHE A 246 -22.59 1.73 -2.81
C PHE A 246 -22.03 1.98 -4.22
N ALA A 247 -20.72 2.07 -4.38
CA ALA A 247 -20.11 2.28 -5.67
C ALA A 247 -20.38 1.09 -6.62
N GLU A 248 -20.19 -0.15 -6.15
CA GLU A 248 -20.48 -1.36 -6.94
C GLU A 248 -21.97 -1.51 -7.25
N ALA A 249 -22.86 -1.21 -6.28
CA ALA A 249 -24.30 -1.21 -6.51
C ALA A 249 -24.75 -0.20 -7.59
N LEU A 250 -24.00 0.88 -7.77
CA LEU A 250 -24.24 1.91 -8.78
C LEU A 250 -23.43 1.67 -10.08
N GLY A 251 -22.77 0.52 -10.22
CA GLY A 251 -22.00 0.14 -11.40
C GLY A 251 -20.67 0.90 -11.59
N ILE A 252 -20.15 1.49 -10.53
CA ILE A 252 -18.86 2.17 -10.56
C ILE A 252 -17.75 1.14 -10.34
N PRO A 253 -16.75 1.05 -11.23
CA PRO A 253 -15.62 0.16 -11.04
C PRO A 253 -14.78 0.63 -9.84
N VAL A 254 -14.53 -0.27 -8.90
CA VAL A 254 -13.80 0.02 -7.64
C VAL A 254 -12.52 -0.78 -7.57
N GLU A 255 -11.48 -0.18 -7.04
CA GLU A 255 -10.23 -0.83 -6.68
C GLU A 255 -9.87 -0.55 -5.22
N MET A 256 -9.79 -1.61 -4.43
CA MET A 256 -9.40 -1.52 -3.02
C MET A 256 -7.90 -1.71 -2.85
N ALA A 257 -7.21 -0.69 -2.34
CA ALA A 257 -5.80 -0.80 -1.96
C ALA A 257 -5.70 -1.21 -0.47
N ASN A 258 -5.96 -2.48 -0.17
CA ASN A 258 -5.99 -3.00 1.19
C ASN A 258 -4.58 -3.39 1.69
N GLU A 259 -4.23 -3.02 2.92
CA GLU A 259 -2.95 -3.31 3.57
C GLU A 259 -2.80 -4.79 3.96
N ASN A 260 -3.90 -5.50 4.12
CA ASN A 260 -3.93 -6.88 4.57
C ASN A 260 -4.02 -7.89 3.42
N LEU A 261 -3.84 -7.45 2.17
CA LEU A 261 -3.76 -8.37 1.04
C LEU A 261 -2.53 -9.28 1.18
N PRO A 262 -2.62 -10.52 0.68
CA PRO A 262 -1.44 -11.37 0.57
C PRO A 262 -0.30 -10.65 -0.17
N SER A 263 0.91 -10.79 0.33
CA SER A 263 2.10 -10.30 -0.36
C SER A 263 2.18 -10.94 -1.75
N LEU A 264 2.42 -10.13 -2.79
CA LEU A 264 2.63 -10.63 -4.14
C LEU A 264 3.76 -11.68 -4.18
N TRP A 265 4.82 -11.47 -3.38
CA TRP A 265 5.94 -12.41 -3.28
C TRP A 265 5.52 -13.82 -2.86
N ARG A 266 4.49 -13.95 -2.00
CA ARG A 266 4.00 -15.24 -1.50
C ARG A 266 2.99 -15.92 -2.41
N THR A 267 2.48 -15.25 -3.43
CA THR A 267 1.49 -15.85 -4.33
C THR A 267 2.09 -17.02 -5.13
N ARG A 268 1.26 -18.01 -5.42
CA ARG A 268 1.63 -19.17 -6.25
C ARG A 268 2.26 -18.75 -7.56
N GLU A 269 1.67 -17.75 -8.21
CA GLU A 269 2.11 -17.25 -9.51
C GLU A 269 3.51 -16.65 -9.46
N MET A 270 3.77 -15.81 -8.44
CA MET A 270 5.09 -15.22 -8.25
C MET A 270 6.12 -16.29 -7.89
N GLN A 271 5.78 -17.20 -6.97
CA GLN A 271 6.71 -18.27 -6.59
C GLN A 271 6.99 -19.24 -7.76
N GLY A 272 5.99 -19.51 -8.61
CA GLY A 272 6.19 -20.26 -9.84
C GLY A 272 7.15 -19.54 -10.81
N PHE A 273 6.93 -18.25 -11.04
CA PHE A 273 7.78 -17.42 -11.88
C PHE A 273 9.23 -17.35 -11.35
N ILE A 274 9.41 -17.10 -10.05
CA ILE A 274 10.73 -17.05 -9.42
C ILE A 274 11.40 -18.42 -9.38
N GLY A 275 10.63 -19.50 -9.16
CA GLY A 275 11.14 -20.88 -9.20
C GLY A 275 11.75 -21.25 -10.55
N ASP A 276 11.10 -20.84 -11.65
CA ASP A 276 11.65 -21.06 -13.00
C ASP A 276 12.94 -20.25 -13.24
N LEU A 277 13.01 -19.00 -12.76
CA LEU A 277 14.24 -18.20 -12.83
C LEU A 277 15.40 -18.81 -12.02
N ARG A 278 15.09 -19.36 -10.84
CA ARG A 278 16.10 -20.07 -10.01
C ARG A 278 16.64 -21.33 -10.71
N ALA A 279 15.77 -22.05 -11.40
CA ALA A 279 16.17 -23.24 -12.16
C ALA A 279 17.15 -22.91 -13.30
N ARG A 280 17.08 -21.71 -13.86
CA ARG A 280 18.00 -21.21 -14.92
C ARG A 280 19.35 -20.69 -14.41
N HIS A 281 19.64 -20.79 -13.18
CA HIS A 281 20.80 -20.45 -12.37
C HIS A 281 21.90 -19.64 -13.07
N GLY A 282 21.87 -18.29 -12.91
CA GLY A 282 22.89 -17.37 -13.44
C GLY A 282 22.83 -17.10 -14.95
N ALA A 283 21.83 -17.64 -15.65
CA ALA A 283 21.62 -17.32 -17.07
C ALA A 283 21.29 -15.85 -17.27
N LEU A 284 21.71 -15.30 -18.39
CA LEU A 284 21.24 -14.00 -18.86
C LEU A 284 19.87 -14.18 -19.51
N VAL A 285 18.88 -13.41 -19.05
CA VAL A 285 17.51 -13.44 -19.54
C VAL A 285 17.11 -12.06 -20.06
N SER A 286 16.47 -12.04 -21.22
CA SER A 286 15.84 -10.83 -21.76
C SER A 286 14.41 -10.67 -21.21
N VAL A 287 13.85 -9.48 -21.34
CA VAL A 287 12.43 -9.25 -21.01
C VAL A 287 11.50 -10.14 -21.84
N GLY A 288 11.88 -10.49 -23.07
CA GLY A 288 11.16 -11.44 -23.92
C GLY A 288 11.09 -12.83 -23.27
N ASP A 289 12.25 -13.38 -22.83
CA ASP A 289 12.31 -14.68 -22.13
C ASP A 289 11.48 -14.68 -20.85
N LEU A 290 11.49 -13.57 -20.11
CA LEU A 290 10.70 -13.38 -18.88
C LEU A 290 9.19 -13.35 -19.18
N THR A 291 8.81 -12.72 -20.29
CA THR A 291 7.41 -12.67 -20.74
C THR A 291 6.92 -14.05 -21.16
N GLU A 292 7.75 -14.83 -21.86
CA GLU A 292 7.42 -16.22 -22.19
C GLU A 292 7.25 -17.09 -20.95
N THR A 293 8.14 -16.92 -19.96
CA THR A 293 8.02 -17.61 -18.66
C THR A 293 6.72 -17.27 -17.95
N LEU A 294 6.33 -15.99 -17.92
CA LEU A 294 5.08 -15.56 -17.31
C LEU A 294 3.86 -16.10 -18.04
N ASN A 295 3.88 -16.12 -19.37
CA ASN A 295 2.77 -16.61 -20.21
C ASN A 295 2.54 -18.12 -20.07
N ALA A 296 3.49 -18.88 -19.52
CA ALA A 296 3.32 -20.30 -19.19
C ALA A 296 2.48 -20.51 -17.92
N ILE A 297 2.29 -19.48 -17.08
CA ILE A 297 1.48 -19.51 -15.88
C ILE A 297 0.03 -19.12 -16.24
N PRO A 298 -1.01 -19.81 -15.71
CA PRO A 298 -2.39 -19.45 -15.98
C PRO A 298 -2.70 -17.99 -15.67
N GLU A 299 -3.48 -17.34 -16.54
CA GLU A 299 -3.82 -15.93 -16.39
C GLU A 299 -4.64 -15.70 -15.11
N SER A 300 -4.20 -14.75 -14.30
CA SER A 300 -4.86 -14.32 -13.08
C SER A 300 -4.58 -12.84 -12.80
N ARG A 301 -5.24 -12.27 -11.80
CA ARG A 301 -4.89 -10.91 -11.32
C ARG A 301 -3.41 -10.77 -10.93
N TRP A 302 -2.79 -11.85 -10.47
CA TRP A 302 -1.40 -11.86 -10.01
C TRP A 302 -0.41 -11.97 -11.16
N THR A 303 -0.69 -12.77 -12.20
CA THR A 303 0.14 -12.79 -13.42
C THR A 303 0.07 -11.46 -14.16
N ASN A 304 -1.10 -10.81 -14.21
CA ASN A 304 -1.24 -9.46 -14.74
C ASN A 304 -0.36 -8.47 -13.97
N ARG A 305 -0.31 -8.62 -12.65
CA ARG A 305 0.54 -7.81 -11.78
C ARG A 305 2.03 -8.01 -12.06
N ILE A 306 2.47 -9.26 -12.19
CA ILE A 306 3.87 -9.57 -12.57
C ILE A 306 4.18 -8.98 -13.94
N GLY A 307 3.24 -9.03 -14.89
CA GLY A 307 3.36 -8.42 -16.21
C GLY A 307 3.56 -6.90 -16.17
N GLU A 308 2.89 -6.19 -15.25
CA GLU A 308 3.13 -4.76 -15.00
C GLU A 308 4.57 -4.51 -14.53
N GLY A 309 5.08 -5.38 -13.63
CA GLY A 309 6.48 -5.36 -13.21
C GLY A 309 7.45 -5.59 -14.35
N LEU A 310 7.19 -6.56 -15.22
CA LEU A 310 7.99 -6.77 -16.43
C LEU A 310 8.00 -5.54 -17.35
N GLY A 311 6.86 -4.88 -17.50
CA GLY A 311 6.75 -3.63 -18.25
C GLY A 311 7.58 -2.49 -17.64
N GLN A 312 7.70 -2.43 -16.32
CA GLN A 312 8.56 -1.49 -15.64
C GLN A 312 10.04 -1.88 -15.80
N LEU A 313 10.38 -3.13 -15.55
CA LEU A 313 11.74 -3.65 -15.75
C LEU A 313 12.23 -3.36 -17.18
N ALA A 314 11.37 -3.57 -18.20
CA ALA A 314 11.70 -3.31 -19.59
C ALA A 314 12.14 -1.86 -19.85
N ARG A 315 11.50 -0.90 -19.18
CA ARG A 315 11.88 0.53 -19.28
C ARG A 315 13.20 0.84 -18.60
N GLU A 316 13.54 0.13 -17.54
CA GLU A 316 14.75 0.35 -16.76
C GLU A 316 15.99 -0.27 -17.43
N VAL A 317 15.83 -1.45 -18.04
CA VAL A 317 16.98 -2.19 -18.61
C VAL A 317 17.32 -1.83 -20.05
N ASP A 318 16.48 -1.04 -20.72
CA ASP A 318 16.71 -0.56 -22.10
C ASP A 318 17.10 -1.70 -23.08
N GLY A 319 16.38 -2.81 -23.04
CA GLY A 319 16.58 -3.97 -23.91
C GLY A 319 17.77 -4.87 -23.56
N LYS A 320 18.48 -4.63 -22.48
CA LYS A 320 19.59 -5.49 -22.04
C LYS A 320 19.08 -6.74 -21.35
N ALA A 321 19.82 -7.85 -21.53
CA ALA A 321 19.61 -9.05 -20.73
C ALA A 321 20.25 -8.90 -19.35
N LEU A 322 19.59 -9.42 -18.32
CA LEU A 322 20.05 -9.41 -16.95
C LEU A 322 20.34 -10.84 -16.46
N PRO A 323 21.26 -11.01 -15.50
CA PRO A 323 21.41 -12.26 -14.76
C PRO A 323 20.10 -12.59 -14.01
N THR A 324 19.72 -13.86 -13.99
CA THR A 324 18.51 -14.29 -13.24
C THR A 324 18.50 -13.88 -11.77
N PRO A 325 19.63 -13.87 -11.02
CA PRO A 325 19.63 -13.35 -9.65
C PRO A 325 19.22 -11.88 -9.57
N ASP A 326 19.68 -11.03 -10.47
CA ASP A 326 19.37 -9.60 -10.47
C ASP A 326 17.88 -9.36 -10.74
N VAL A 327 17.28 -10.17 -11.64
CA VAL A 327 15.84 -10.13 -11.90
C VAL A 327 15.04 -10.53 -10.65
N ILE A 328 15.46 -11.60 -9.95
CA ILE A 328 14.80 -12.06 -8.72
C ILE A 328 14.88 -10.98 -7.63
N GLU A 329 16.04 -10.33 -7.46
CA GLU A 329 16.22 -9.25 -6.50
C GLU A 329 15.37 -8.04 -6.86
N TRP A 330 15.31 -7.68 -8.14
CA TRP A 330 14.45 -6.60 -8.62
C TRP A 330 12.97 -6.87 -8.31
N PHE A 331 12.46 -8.08 -8.60
CA PHE A 331 11.07 -8.44 -8.30
C PHE A 331 10.79 -8.51 -6.80
N ALA A 332 11.73 -8.98 -5.99
CA ALA A 332 11.58 -9.01 -4.54
C ALA A 332 11.41 -7.59 -3.97
N GLU A 333 12.14 -6.63 -4.50
CA GLU A 333 12.04 -5.23 -4.11
C GLU A 333 10.78 -4.59 -4.67
N TRP A 334 10.57 -4.69 -5.98
CA TRP A 334 9.41 -4.10 -6.65
C TRP A 334 8.08 -4.59 -6.07
N SER A 335 7.99 -5.85 -5.68
CA SER A 335 6.74 -6.45 -5.16
C SER A 335 6.28 -5.85 -3.82
N LYS A 336 7.16 -5.19 -3.06
CA LYS A 336 6.82 -4.56 -1.77
C LYS A 336 5.94 -3.32 -1.97
N ASP A 337 6.30 -2.48 -2.94
CA ASP A 337 5.68 -1.16 -3.16
C ASP A 337 4.81 -1.11 -4.41
N SER A 338 4.72 -2.23 -5.14
CA SER A 338 4.04 -2.25 -6.40
C SER A 338 2.51 -2.20 -6.24
N TRP A 339 1.92 -1.13 -6.75
CA TRP A 339 0.48 -0.96 -6.91
C TRP A 339 0.13 -1.17 -8.39
N GLY A 340 -0.92 -1.98 -8.68
CA GLY A 340 -1.39 -2.17 -10.03
C GLY A 340 -1.82 -0.87 -10.70
N GLU A 341 -1.82 -0.87 -12.03
CA GLU A 341 -2.41 0.21 -12.81
C GLU A 341 -3.85 0.42 -12.35
N GLN A 342 -4.19 1.64 -11.97
CA GLN A 342 -5.52 1.96 -11.49
C GLN A 342 -6.56 1.79 -12.61
N ARG A 343 -7.52 0.90 -12.39
CA ARG A 343 -8.60 0.60 -13.35
C ARG A 343 -9.94 1.22 -13.01
N GLY A 344 -10.14 1.59 -11.74
CA GLY A 344 -11.38 2.14 -11.22
C GLY A 344 -11.18 3.22 -10.17
N LEU A 345 -12.28 3.59 -9.49
CA LEU A 345 -12.26 4.45 -8.31
C LEU A 345 -11.42 3.79 -7.22
N LYS A 346 -10.33 4.44 -6.82
CA LYS A 346 -9.44 3.91 -5.82
C LYS A 346 -9.90 4.21 -4.40
N LEU A 347 -10.06 3.18 -3.60
CA LEU A 347 -10.38 3.26 -2.18
C LEU A 347 -9.16 2.88 -1.37
N LEU A 348 -8.63 3.81 -0.57
CA LEU A 348 -7.38 3.60 0.15
C LEU A 348 -7.30 4.39 1.45
N THR A 349 -6.40 3.96 2.35
CA THR A 349 -6.06 4.75 3.53
C THR A 349 -5.09 5.87 3.17
N ALA A 350 -5.02 6.90 4.02
CA ALA A 350 -4.10 8.03 3.81
C ALA A 350 -2.63 7.58 3.81
N HIS A 351 -2.25 6.58 4.60
CA HIS A 351 -0.91 6.01 4.56
C HIS A 351 -0.58 5.41 3.19
N ARG A 352 -1.55 4.70 2.60
CA ARG A 352 -1.40 4.10 1.27
C ARG A 352 -1.50 5.13 0.13
N ALA A 353 -2.02 6.31 0.41
CA ALA A 353 -2.07 7.39 -0.57
C ALA A 353 -0.74 8.14 -0.72
N LYS A 354 0.21 7.98 0.22
CA LYS A 354 1.52 8.61 0.12
C LYS A 354 2.24 8.15 -1.17
N GLY A 355 2.90 9.08 -1.85
CA GLY A 355 3.53 8.83 -3.14
C GLY A 355 2.57 8.81 -4.35
N LEU A 356 1.26 8.58 -4.13
CA LEU A 356 0.26 8.60 -5.19
C LEU A 356 -0.31 10.00 -5.41
N GLU A 357 -0.97 10.19 -6.54
CA GLU A 357 -1.67 11.42 -6.86
C GLU A 357 -2.90 11.14 -7.74
N PHE A 358 -3.97 11.91 -7.52
CA PHE A 358 -5.25 11.71 -8.18
C PHE A 358 -5.81 13.06 -8.63
N ASP A 359 -6.55 13.06 -9.72
CA ASP A 359 -7.20 14.26 -10.20
C ASP A 359 -8.29 14.73 -9.23
N ASP A 360 -9.10 13.80 -8.75
CA ASP A 360 -10.28 14.07 -7.93
C ASP A 360 -10.24 13.23 -6.65
N VAL A 361 -10.25 13.88 -5.50
CA VAL A 361 -10.13 13.23 -4.19
C VAL A 361 -11.31 13.59 -3.29
N VAL A 362 -11.89 12.57 -2.67
CA VAL A 362 -12.79 12.73 -1.51
C VAL A 362 -12.10 12.13 -0.27
N ILE A 363 -12.02 12.93 0.79
CA ILE A 363 -11.48 12.47 2.09
C ILE A 363 -12.67 12.18 3.01
N MET A 364 -12.76 10.95 3.49
CA MET A 364 -13.77 10.53 4.46
C MET A 364 -13.47 11.10 5.83
N ASP A 365 -14.49 11.52 6.55
CA ASP A 365 -14.33 11.97 7.94
C ASP A 365 -14.22 10.83 8.94
N GLY A 366 -13.56 11.08 10.06
CA GLY A 366 -13.53 10.27 11.26
C GLY A 366 -12.16 9.76 11.68
N GLY A 367 -11.83 10.08 12.93
CA GLY A 367 -10.64 9.60 13.60
C GLY A 367 -9.33 10.30 13.24
N TRP A 368 -9.39 11.39 12.48
CA TRP A 368 -8.20 12.12 12.04
C TRP A 368 -7.35 12.70 13.17
N GLU A 369 -7.95 13.08 14.29
CA GLU A 369 -7.26 13.65 15.46
C GLU A 369 -6.61 12.59 16.38
N ARG A 370 -6.83 11.30 16.12
CA ARG A 370 -6.36 10.23 17.00
C ARG A 370 -4.94 9.83 16.64
N PRO A 371 -3.94 10.07 17.48
CA PRO A 371 -2.60 9.56 17.26
C PRO A 371 -2.58 8.03 17.40
N SER A 372 -1.74 7.36 16.63
CA SER A 372 -1.43 5.96 16.84
C SER A 372 -0.43 5.80 17.98
N LYS A 373 -0.25 4.57 18.45
CA LYS A 373 0.74 4.31 19.52
C LYS A 373 2.15 4.68 19.01
N ASN A 374 2.90 5.44 19.81
CA ASN A 374 4.25 5.94 19.53
C ASN A 374 4.34 7.05 18.46
N GLU A 375 3.24 7.63 18.03
CA GLU A 375 3.24 8.82 17.17
C GLU A 375 3.38 10.12 17.99
N ASP A 376 4.02 11.14 17.42
CA ASP A 376 4.02 12.48 17.97
C ASP A 376 2.64 13.16 17.78
N GLN A 377 2.43 14.28 18.45
CA GLN A 377 1.14 14.98 18.45
C GLN A 377 0.76 15.58 17.09
N ASP A 378 1.74 15.84 16.22
CA ASP A 378 1.51 16.43 14.90
C ASP A 378 1.32 15.34 13.79
N ALA A 379 1.61 14.07 14.08
CA ALA A 379 1.50 12.97 13.14
C ALA A 379 0.09 12.85 12.51
N PRO A 380 -1.03 12.95 13.27
CA PRO A 380 -2.36 12.93 12.70
C PRO A 380 -2.61 14.11 11.73
N ARG A 381 -2.10 15.29 12.02
CA ARG A 381 -2.21 16.48 11.17
C ARG A 381 -1.41 16.31 9.87
N ARG A 382 -0.18 15.79 9.95
CA ARG A 382 0.62 15.44 8.78
C ARG A 382 -0.07 14.39 7.90
N LEU A 383 -0.69 13.38 8.51
CA LEU A 383 -1.43 12.37 7.77
C LEU A 383 -2.62 12.98 6.99
N PHE A 384 -3.35 13.90 7.62
CA PHE A 384 -4.44 14.60 6.96
C PHE A 384 -3.93 15.52 5.84
N TYR A 385 -2.84 16.25 6.08
CA TYR A 385 -2.16 17.05 5.06
C TYR A 385 -1.71 16.21 3.86
N VAL A 386 -1.11 15.04 4.11
CA VAL A 386 -0.73 14.11 3.04
C VAL A 386 -1.94 13.70 2.23
N ALA A 387 -3.08 13.36 2.86
CA ALA A 387 -4.31 13.02 2.15
C ALA A 387 -4.81 14.18 1.27
N MET A 388 -4.79 15.43 1.76
CA MET A 388 -5.20 16.61 1.00
C MET A 388 -4.32 16.85 -0.23
N THR A 389 -3.00 16.70 -0.07
CA THR A 389 -2.02 16.96 -1.13
C THR A 389 -1.96 15.86 -2.19
N ARG A 390 -2.78 14.82 -2.09
CA ARG A 390 -2.94 13.83 -3.17
C ARG A 390 -3.80 14.35 -4.31
N ALA A 391 -4.62 15.38 -4.08
CA ALA A 391 -5.52 15.95 -5.07
C ALA A 391 -4.79 16.90 -6.03
N ARG A 392 -5.05 16.75 -7.32
CA ARG A 392 -4.56 17.65 -8.36
C ARG A 392 -5.58 18.74 -8.68
N ARG A 393 -6.84 18.35 -8.88
CA ARG A 393 -7.89 19.17 -9.49
C ARG A 393 -9.04 19.48 -8.54
N ASN A 394 -9.59 18.45 -7.88
CA ASN A 394 -10.69 18.60 -6.93
C ASN A 394 -10.35 17.94 -5.60
N LEU A 395 -10.72 18.63 -4.53
CA LEU A 395 -10.64 18.10 -3.17
C LEU A 395 -11.97 18.35 -2.44
N THR A 396 -12.61 17.26 -2.03
CA THR A 396 -13.77 17.28 -1.13
C THR A 396 -13.39 16.62 0.18
N VAL A 397 -13.64 17.29 1.29
CA VAL A 397 -13.46 16.79 2.65
C VAL A 397 -14.84 16.55 3.23
N MET A 398 -15.15 15.30 3.58
CA MET A 398 -16.40 14.97 4.27
C MET A 398 -16.35 15.50 5.70
N SER A 399 -17.49 15.96 6.22
CA SER A 399 -17.59 16.43 7.60
C SER A 399 -18.88 15.94 8.23
N ASN A 400 -18.75 15.02 9.18
CA ASN A 400 -19.84 14.59 10.07
C ASN A 400 -19.71 15.23 11.43
N ASP A 401 -18.46 15.41 11.89
CA ASP A 401 -18.08 16.05 13.13
C ASP A 401 -17.08 17.15 12.83
N ASN A 402 -17.15 18.26 13.56
CA ASN A 402 -16.13 19.29 13.47
C ASN A 402 -14.84 18.77 14.14
N HIS A 403 -13.77 18.63 13.38
CA HIS A 403 -12.44 18.34 13.92
C HIS A 403 -11.48 19.50 13.57
N GLU A 404 -10.42 19.64 14.35
CA GLU A 404 -9.49 20.78 14.26
C GLU A 404 -8.72 20.89 12.93
N TYR A 405 -8.65 19.79 12.15
CA TYR A 405 -7.93 19.77 10.87
C TYR A 405 -8.81 20.14 9.67
N LEU A 406 -10.11 20.39 9.89
CA LEU A 406 -10.95 20.91 8.80
C LEU A 406 -10.40 22.26 8.34
N PRO A 407 -10.21 22.45 7.03
CA PRO A 407 -9.77 23.73 6.50
C PRO A 407 -10.70 24.84 6.97
N THR A 408 -10.13 25.91 7.52
CA THR A 408 -10.92 27.07 7.94
C THR A 408 -11.60 27.70 6.74
N VAL A 409 -12.80 28.23 6.95
CA VAL A 409 -13.52 28.98 5.91
C VAL A 409 -12.66 30.13 5.40
N SER A 410 -12.33 30.08 4.13
CA SER A 410 -11.48 31.05 3.43
C SER A 410 -11.95 31.18 1.98
N PRO A 411 -11.45 32.13 1.21
CA PRO A 411 -11.79 32.21 -0.22
C PRO A 411 -11.51 30.93 -1.00
N SER A 412 -10.59 30.10 -0.50
CA SER A 412 -10.21 28.81 -1.13
C SER A 412 -11.09 27.63 -0.69
N VAL A 413 -12.05 27.83 0.22
CA VAL A 413 -12.89 26.79 0.82
C VAL A 413 -14.37 27.14 0.68
N VAL A 414 -15.20 26.16 0.40
CA VAL A 414 -16.66 26.26 0.37
C VAL A 414 -17.29 25.16 1.19
N THR A 415 -18.33 25.46 1.97
CA THR A 415 -19.09 24.47 2.73
C THR A 415 -20.41 24.19 2.05
N ARG A 416 -20.79 22.93 1.96
CA ARG A 416 -22.06 22.45 1.44
C ARG A 416 -22.59 21.33 2.31
N HIS A 417 -23.91 21.20 2.41
CA HIS A 417 -24.57 20.14 3.13
C HIS A 417 -25.42 19.30 2.18
N VAL A 418 -25.38 17.98 2.36
CA VAL A 418 -26.18 17.02 1.58
C VAL A 418 -26.83 16.03 2.51
N VAL A 419 -28.02 15.56 2.14
CA VAL A 419 -28.72 14.46 2.81
C VAL A 419 -28.90 13.37 1.76
N PRO A 420 -28.03 12.35 1.73
CA PRO A 420 -28.15 11.27 0.77
C PRO A 420 -29.37 10.40 1.11
N ASP A 421 -30.10 9.98 0.10
CA ASP A 421 -31.23 9.08 0.26
C ASP A 421 -30.76 7.62 0.09
N LEU A 422 -30.60 6.92 1.20
CA LEU A 422 -30.17 5.52 1.24
C LEU A 422 -31.18 4.57 0.56
N ALA A 423 -32.44 4.98 0.43
CA ALA A 423 -33.48 4.15 -0.22
C ALA A 423 -33.30 4.12 -1.77
N THR A 424 -32.49 5.00 -2.32
CA THR A 424 -32.21 5.02 -3.78
C THR A 424 -31.22 3.94 -4.24
N ILE A 425 -30.55 3.26 -3.30
CA ILE A 425 -29.58 2.23 -3.63
C ILE A 425 -30.30 0.95 -4.07
N PRO A 426 -30.00 0.40 -5.24
CA PRO A 426 -30.63 -0.81 -5.72
C PRO A 426 -30.14 -2.05 -4.95
N GLY A 427 -31.05 -2.95 -4.62
CA GLY A 427 -30.75 -4.26 -4.05
C GLY A 427 -30.52 -4.27 -2.53
N PRO A 428 -30.22 -5.46 -1.96
CA PRO A 428 -29.84 -5.60 -0.57
C PRO A 428 -28.42 -5.05 -0.35
N ARG A 429 -28.13 -4.63 0.87
CA ARG A 429 -26.80 -4.17 1.26
C ARG A 429 -25.80 -5.32 1.22
N ARG A 430 -24.66 -5.07 0.60
CA ARG A 430 -23.55 -6.01 0.50
C ARG A 430 -22.42 -5.64 1.44
N PHE A 431 -21.75 -6.66 1.96
CA PHE A 431 -20.59 -6.53 2.84
C PHE A 431 -19.46 -7.38 2.26
N PHE A 432 -18.36 -6.74 1.98
CA PHE A 432 -17.19 -7.39 1.40
C PHE A 432 -16.18 -7.72 2.50
N GLN A 433 -15.90 -9.00 2.65
CA GLN A 433 -14.78 -9.44 3.47
C GLN A 433 -13.55 -9.52 2.58
N SER A 434 -12.66 -8.54 2.72
CA SER A 434 -11.38 -8.49 2.01
C SER A 434 -10.53 -9.75 2.28
N PRO A 435 -9.71 -10.18 1.32
CA PRO A 435 -8.87 -11.37 1.44
C PRO A 435 -7.70 -11.17 2.41
N GLU A 436 -7.99 -11.07 3.70
CA GLU A 436 -7.00 -10.88 4.75
C GLU A 436 -6.43 -12.21 5.23
N ILE A 437 -5.10 -12.33 5.23
CA ILE A 437 -4.38 -13.54 5.66
C ILE A 437 -4.79 -13.97 7.07
N LYS A 438 -4.96 -13.02 8.00
CA LYS A 438 -5.37 -13.31 9.39
C LYS A 438 -6.77 -13.92 9.54
N MET A 439 -7.62 -13.80 8.52
CA MET A 439 -8.96 -14.39 8.52
C MET A 439 -8.96 -15.85 8.09
N VAL A 440 -7.83 -16.40 7.64
CA VAL A 440 -7.67 -17.78 7.21
C VAL A 440 -6.83 -18.56 8.22
N ASP A 441 -7.11 -19.84 8.41
CA ASP A 441 -6.27 -20.77 9.19
C ASP A 441 -5.08 -21.21 8.34
N LEU A 442 -4.02 -20.42 8.34
CA LEU A 442 -2.83 -20.60 7.52
C LEU A 442 -2.15 -21.97 7.71
N SER A 443 -2.32 -22.58 8.87
CA SER A 443 -1.73 -23.86 9.21
C SER A 443 -2.65 -25.07 8.93
N PHE A 444 -3.86 -24.85 8.43
CA PHE A 444 -4.82 -25.95 8.25
C PHE A 444 -4.27 -27.05 7.34
N ALA A 445 -3.83 -26.71 6.14
CA ALA A 445 -3.28 -27.67 5.19
C ALA A 445 -1.95 -28.27 5.68
N GLY A 446 -1.08 -27.49 6.33
CA GLY A 446 0.20 -27.96 6.87
C GLY A 446 0.06 -29.03 7.97
N ARG A 447 -1.09 -29.05 8.68
CA ARG A 447 -1.40 -30.11 9.66
C ARG A 447 -1.91 -31.41 9.03
N GLN A 448 -2.21 -31.41 7.73
CA GLN A 448 -2.66 -32.60 7.02
C GLN A 448 -1.46 -33.37 6.43
N GLY A 449 -1.60 -34.70 6.38
CA GLY A 449 -0.58 -35.55 5.74
C GLY A 449 -0.58 -35.39 4.21
N ASP A 450 0.47 -35.83 3.54
CA ASP A 450 0.67 -35.66 2.10
C ASP A 450 -0.46 -36.21 1.23
N GLN A 451 -1.10 -37.29 1.66
CA GLN A 451 -2.21 -37.93 0.93
C GLN A 451 -3.59 -37.30 1.20
N HIS A 452 -3.66 -36.24 1.99
CA HIS A 452 -4.94 -35.62 2.31
C HIS A 452 -5.51 -34.86 1.10
N ALA A 453 -6.79 -35.04 0.84
CA ALA A 453 -7.49 -34.49 -0.35
C ALA A 453 -7.37 -32.97 -0.50
N VAL A 454 -7.14 -32.23 0.60
CA VAL A 454 -6.96 -30.77 0.55
C VAL A 454 -5.81 -30.36 -0.37
N HIS A 455 -4.71 -31.10 -0.37
CA HIS A 455 -3.54 -30.76 -1.18
C HIS A 455 -3.83 -30.87 -2.68
N THR A 456 -4.52 -31.92 -3.09
CA THR A 456 -4.96 -32.09 -4.49
C THR A 456 -6.00 -31.02 -4.88
N ALA A 457 -6.97 -30.77 -3.99
CA ALA A 457 -8.00 -29.77 -4.25
C ALA A 457 -7.41 -28.35 -4.42
N VAL A 458 -6.46 -27.96 -3.54
CA VAL A 458 -5.79 -26.67 -3.64
C VAL A 458 -4.88 -26.60 -4.87
N ALA A 459 -4.13 -27.65 -5.19
CA ALA A 459 -3.27 -27.68 -6.38
C ALA A 459 -4.03 -27.50 -7.69
N GLU A 460 -5.27 -28.00 -7.77
CA GLU A 460 -6.15 -27.88 -8.95
C GLU A 460 -6.89 -26.53 -8.99
N ALA A 461 -7.04 -25.84 -7.85
CA ALA A 461 -7.79 -24.60 -7.75
C ALA A 461 -7.04 -23.42 -8.41
N GLN A 462 -7.79 -22.45 -8.95
CA GLN A 462 -7.27 -21.26 -9.60
C GLN A 462 -7.83 -19.98 -8.99
N VAL A 463 -7.05 -18.90 -9.05
CA VAL A 463 -7.48 -17.56 -8.65
C VAL A 463 -8.66 -17.11 -9.51
N GLY A 464 -9.69 -16.53 -8.87
CA GLY A 464 -10.95 -16.13 -9.51
C GLY A 464 -12.03 -17.21 -9.51
N GLU A 465 -11.70 -18.47 -9.17
CA GLU A 465 -12.73 -19.51 -9.06
C GLU A 465 -13.66 -19.26 -7.86
N PRO A 466 -14.97 -19.62 -8.01
CA PRO A 466 -15.95 -19.42 -6.96
C PRO A 466 -15.68 -20.35 -5.78
N VAL A 467 -15.86 -19.80 -4.57
CA VAL A 467 -15.83 -20.56 -3.31
C VAL A 467 -17.16 -20.56 -2.60
N ARG A 468 -17.34 -21.55 -1.76
CA ARG A 468 -18.46 -21.67 -0.81
C ARG A 468 -17.94 -21.67 0.61
N LEU A 469 -18.77 -21.21 1.53
CA LEU A 469 -18.54 -21.34 2.96
C LEU A 469 -19.50 -22.36 3.55
N SER A 470 -18.96 -23.37 4.24
CA SER A 470 -19.75 -24.31 5.04
C SER A 470 -19.31 -24.25 6.51
N LYS A 471 -20.26 -24.35 7.43
CA LYS A 471 -19.96 -24.36 8.87
C LYS A 471 -19.87 -25.80 9.37
N VAL A 472 -18.71 -26.19 9.85
CA VAL A 472 -18.45 -27.52 10.43
C VAL A 472 -18.01 -27.36 11.89
N GLY A 473 -18.88 -27.72 12.82
CA GLY A 473 -18.69 -27.44 14.23
C GLY A 473 -18.66 -25.94 14.51
N ASP A 474 -17.60 -25.46 15.12
CA ASP A 474 -17.35 -24.05 15.44
C ASP A 474 -16.58 -23.29 14.35
N ARG A 475 -16.26 -23.93 13.22
CA ARG A 475 -15.39 -23.41 12.18
C ARG A 475 -16.07 -23.33 10.83
N TRP A 476 -15.63 -22.33 10.03
CA TRP A 476 -16.01 -22.19 8.64
C TRP A 476 -14.96 -22.84 7.75
N GLN A 477 -15.41 -23.71 6.84
CA GLN A 477 -14.59 -24.32 5.79
C GLN A 477 -14.79 -23.56 4.49
N ILE A 478 -13.69 -23.45 3.73
CA ILE A 478 -13.66 -22.92 2.36
C ILE A 478 -13.74 -24.13 1.44
N GLU A 479 -14.73 -24.17 0.59
CA GLU A 479 -14.98 -25.28 -0.35
C GLU A 479 -15.05 -24.75 -1.78
N ASP A 480 -14.67 -25.60 -2.76
CA ASP A 480 -14.90 -25.33 -4.18
C ASP A 480 -16.35 -25.61 -4.62
N ALA A 481 -16.60 -25.46 -5.91
CA ALA A 481 -17.91 -25.75 -6.50
C ALA A 481 -18.34 -27.23 -6.36
N GLN A 482 -17.37 -28.15 -6.26
CA GLN A 482 -17.57 -29.58 -6.07
C GLN A 482 -17.66 -29.99 -4.59
N ARG A 483 -17.64 -29.03 -3.67
CA ARG A 483 -17.60 -29.20 -2.21
C ARG A 483 -16.34 -29.89 -1.68
N ARG A 484 -15.23 -29.82 -2.41
CA ARG A 484 -13.94 -30.24 -1.90
C ARG A 484 -13.39 -29.15 -0.98
N VAL A 485 -12.82 -29.53 0.14
CA VAL A 485 -12.27 -28.59 1.12
C VAL A 485 -10.96 -28.00 0.58
N LEU A 486 -10.92 -26.69 0.39
CA LEU A 486 -9.73 -25.93 -0.01
C LEU A 486 -8.99 -25.34 1.20
N GLY A 487 -9.69 -25.12 2.31
CA GLY A 487 -9.11 -24.50 3.48
C GLY A 487 -10.10 -24.29 4.60
N ARG A 488 -9.69 -23.52 5.59
CA ARG A 488 -10.51 -23.21 6.75
C ARG A 488 -10.29 -21.76 7.18
N MET A 489 -11.36 -21.09 7.57
CA MET A 489 -11.27 -19.75 8.16
C MET A 489 -10.68 -19.82 9.58
N SER A 490 -10.02 -18.74 10.00
CA SER A 490 -9.43 -18.63 11.35
C SER A 490 -10.52 -18.61 12.45
N LYS A 491 -10.11 -18.74 13.70
CA LYS A 491 -11.03 -18.58 14.85
C LYS A 491 -11.62 -17.17 14.96
N ALA A 492 -10.86 -16.19 14.48
CA ALA A 492 -11.29 -14.79 14.53
C ALA A 492 -12.35 -14.45 13.47
N PHE A 493 -12.52 -15.30 12.46
CA PHE A 493 -13.49 -15.06 11.41
C PHE A 493 -14.92 -15.27 11.90
N ALA A 494 -15.75 -14.26 11.69
CA ALA A 494 -17.21 -14.34 11.86
C ALA A 494 -17.87 -13.55 10.72
N PRO A 495 -18.89 -14.11 10.06
CA PRO A 495 -19.72 -13.33 9.13
C PRO A 495 -20.29 -12.07 9.80
N PRO A 496 -20.49 -10.98 9.06
CA PRO A 496 -21.14 -9.78 9.60
C PRO A 496 -22.51 -10.10 10.20
N VAL A 497 -22.82 -9.49 11.33
CA VAL A 497 -24.07 -9.78 12.06
C VAL A 497 -25.28 -9.40 11.22
N GLY A 498 -26.23 -10.33 11.07
CA GLY A 498 -27.46 -10.09 10.33
C GLY A 498 -27.32 -10.23 8.82
N THR A 499 -26.25 -10.87 8.35
CA THR A 499 -26.01 -11.12 6.92
C THR A 499 -25.95 -12.61 6.62
N GLU A 500 -26.11 -12.94 5.34
CA GLU A 500 -25.91 -14.28 4.79
C GLU A 500 -24.81 -14.25 3.74
N PHE A 501 -24.03 -15.33 3.66
CA PHE A 501 -23.06 -15.53 2.60
C PHE A 501 -23.75 -15.68 1.24
N VAL A 502 -23.34 -14.91 0.25
CA VAL A 502 -23.92 -14.92 -1.09
C VAL A 502 -22.94 -15.51 -2.10
N SER A 503 -21.74 -15.02 -2.09
CA SER A 503 -20.71 -15.45 -3.05
C SER A 503 -19.31 -15.25 -2.47
N GLY A 504 -18.35 -15.88 -3.10
CA GLY A 504 -16.95 -15.64 -2.85
C GLY A 504 -16.11 -16.20 -3.97
N GLU A 505 -14.88 -15.74 -4.05
CA GLU A 505 -13.90 -16.22 -5.01
C GLU A 505 -12.53 -16.42 -4.37
N ILE A 506 -11.69 -17.21 -5.01
CA ILE A 506 -10.28 -17.35 -4.63
C ILE A 506 -9.57 -16.06 -5.04
N ALA A 507 -9.22 -15.24 -4.05
CA ALA A 507 -8.51 -13.99 -4.30
C ALA A 507 -7.00 -14.20 -4.47
N ALA A 508 -6.43 -15.16 -3.73
CA ALA A 508 -5.03 -15.57 -3.82
C ALA A 508 -4.85 -17.02 -3.38
N ILE A 509 -3.81 -17.65 -3.91
CA ILE A 509 -3.26 -18.90 -3.37
C ILE A 509 -1.81 -18.58 -3.00
N ILE A 510 -1.47 -18.73 -1.72
CA ILE A 510 -0.16 -18.36 -1.20
C ILE A 510 0.63 -19.56 -0.72
N ASN A 511 1.93 -19.51 -0.87
CA ASN A 511 2.85 -20.48 -0.30
C ASN A 511 3.11 -20.14 1.16
N TRP A 512 3.01 -21.16 2.03
CA TRP A 512 3.24 -21.06 3.46
C TRP A 512 4.16 -22.19 3.94
N ARG A 513 4.99 -21.92 4.94
CA ARG A 513 5.97 -22.88 5.46
C ARG A 513 5.79 -23.11 6.94
N LYS A 514 6.40 -24.18 7.41
CA LYS A 514 6.44 -24.52 8.83
C LYS A 514 7.11 -23.41 9.66
N GLU A 515 8.18 -22.81 9.13
CA GLU A 515 8.94 -21.72 9.74
C GLU A 515 8.14 -20.43 9.87
N ASP A 516 7.15 -20.21 8.98
CA ASP A 516 6.24 -19.05 9.04
C ASP A 516 5.16 -19.19 10.14
N ALA A 517 4.97 -20.40 10.68
CA ALA A 517 4.03 -20.64 11.76
C ALA A 517 4.69 -20.39 13.12
N ASP A 518 3.87 -20.13 14.15
CA ASP A 518 4.35 -20.00 15.53
C ASP A 518 5.05 -21.30 15.96
N GLU A 519 6.30 -21.19 16.45
CA GLU A 519 7.15 -22.31 16.86
C GLU A 519 6.47 -23.28 17.82
N ARG A 520 5.59 -22.77 18.69
CA ARG A 520 4.79 -23.58 19.62
C ARG A 520 3.95 -24.64 18.92
N PHE A 521 3.61 -24.44 17.66
CA PHE A 521 2.77 -25.32 16.86
C PHE A 521 3.52 -26.10 15.79
N HIS A 522 4.85 -25.93 15.64
CA HIS A 522 5.66 -26.64 14.65
C HIS A 522 5.54 -28.16 14.74
N HIS A 523 5.36 -28.70 15.96
CA HIS A 523 5.18 -30.14 16.18
C HIS A 523 3.88 -30.72 15.59
N LEU A 524 2.89 -29.86 15.30
CA LEU A 524 1.63 -30.23 14.67
C LEU A 524 1.70 -30.24 13.15
N MET A 525 2.73 -29.61 12.57
CA MET A 525 2.90 -29.53 11.11
C MET A 525 3.46 -30.84 10.58
N LYS A 526 2.75 -31.42 9.60
CA LYS A 526 3.14 -32.66 8.92
C LYS A 526 3.87 -32.40 7.61
N ARG A 527 3.83 -31.15 7.13
CA ARG A 527 4.53 -30.71 5.91
C ARG A 527 5.47 -29.56 6.22
N ALA A 528 6.56 -29.48 5.46
CA ALA A 528 7.46 -28.32 5.50
C ALA A 528 6.84 -27.12 4.77
N ASN A 529 6.21 -27.36 3.60
CA ASN A 529 5.59 -26.34 2.76
C ASN A 529 4.18 -26.77 2.35
N TRP A 530 3.28 -25.82 2.21
CA TRP A 530 1.92 -26.04 1.71
C TRP A 530 1.33 -24.76 1.12
N GLU A 531 0.29 -24.91 0.33
CA GLU A 531 -0.47 -23.79 -0.21
C GLU A 531 -1.70 -23.49 0.63
N VAL A 532 -2.08 -22.22 0.66
CA VAL A 532 -3.24 -21.70 1.41
C VAL A 532 -4.11 -20.86 0.49
N VAL A 533 -5.39 -21.20 0.41
CA VAL A 533 -6.40 -20.39 -0.30
C VAL A 533 -6.84 -19.23 0.58
N VAL A 534 -6.77 -18.03 0.03
CA VAL A 534 -7.26 -16.80 0.65
C VAL A 534 -8.45 -16.29 -0.16
N PRO A 535 -9.69 -16.38 0.39
CA PRO A 535 -10.89 -15.99 -0.34
C PRO A 535 -11.22 -14.50 -0.16
N GLU A 536 -11.87 -13.91 -1.15
CA GLU A 536 -12.70 -12.73 -1.01
C GLU A 536 -14.16 -13.17 -0.89
N LEU A 537 -14.90 -12.64 0.11
CA LEU A 537 -16.24 -13.11 0.44
C LEU A 537 -17.24 -11.96 0.41
N VAL A 538 -18.45 -12.24 -0.08
CA VAL A 538 -19.56 -11.28 -0.14
C VAL A 538 -20.72 -11.81 0.67
N PHE A 539 -21.24 -10.94 1.52
CA PHE A 539 -22.41 -11.19 2.35
C PHE A 539 -23.50 -10.17 2.02
N GLU A 540 -24.77 -10.55 2.17
CA GLU A 540 -25.92 -9.65 2.00
C GLU A 540 -26.74 -9.57 3.27
N GLU A 541 -27.35 -8.42 3.52
CA GLU A 541 -28.25 -8.20 4.66
C GLU A 541 -29.53 -9.01 4.47
N VAL A 542 -29.90 -9.78 5.51
CA VAL A 542 -31.16 -10.55 5.52
C VAL A 542 -32.33 -9.63 5.78
N LYS A 543 -33.26 -9.52 4.85
CA LYS A 543 -34.47 -8.71 5.00
C LYS A 543 -35.30 -9.18 6.22
N CYS A 544 -35.79 -8.24 7.00
CA CYS A 544 -36.47 -8.48 8.30
C CYS A 544 -37.67 -9.43 8.20
N ALA A 545 -38.36 -9.55 7.06
CA ALA A 545 -39.47 -10.45 6.83
C ALA A 545 -39.09 -11.95 6.88
N GLU A 546 -37.86 -12.30 6.45
CA GLU A 546 -37.37 -13.68 6.49
C GLU A 546 -36.84 -14.09 7.88
N ARG A 547 -36.48 -13.13 8.73
CA ARG A 547 -36.08 -13.40 10.12
C ARG A 547 -37.21 -13.98 10.96
N VAL A 548 -38.43 -13.58 10.72
CA VAL A 548 -39.61 -14.06 11.48
C VAL A 548 -39.92 -15.50 11.07
N SER A 549 -39.91 -15.81 9.77
CA SER A 549 -40.22 -17.17 9.28
C SER A 549 -39.18 -18.22 9.68
N ARG A 550 -37.91 -17.86 9.79
CA ARG A 550 -36.82 -18.79 10.20
C ARG A 550 -36.76 -19.00 11.72
N ARG A 551 -37.17 -18.03 12.53
CA ARG A 551 -37.35 -18.24 13.97
C ARG A 551 -38.48 -19.26 14.24
N ASP A 552 -39.59 -19.11 13.55
CA ASP A 552 -40.72 -20.02 13.67
C ASP A 552 -40.43 -21.46 13.22
N GLN A 553 -39.58 -21.63 12.18
CA GLN A 553 -39.13 -22.94 11.72
C GLN A 553 -38.13 -23.62 12.68
N ASN A 554 -37.23 -22.84 13.30
CA ASN A 554 -36.28 -23.37 14.29
C ASN A 554 -36.95 -23.73 15.63
N ASP A 555 -37.96 -22.98 16.01
CA ASP A 555 -38.76 -23.30 17.23
C ASP A 555 -39.66 -24.51 17.02
N GLN A 556 -40.14 -24.76 15.80
CA GLN A 556 -40.90 -25.99 15.45
C GLN A 556 -40.01 -27.26 15.31
N GLN A 557 -38.71 -27.13 15.13
CA GLN A 557 -37.76 -28.28 15.13
C GLN A 557 -37.18 -28.60 16.51
N ARG A 558 -37.43 -27.76 17.51
CA ARG A 558 -36.99 -27.96 18.91
C ARG A 558 -38.13 -28.33 19.89
N GLY A 559 -39.36 -28.40 19.45
CA GLY A 559 -40.51 -28.97 20.15
C GLY A 559 -40.80 -30.36 19.58
#